data_abb5223916b634e1eef6fed45cf3ecd4
#
_entry.id   abb5223916b634e1eef6fed45cf3ecd4
#
_cell.length_a   1.000
_cell.length_b   1.000
_cell.length_c   1.000
_cell.angle_alpha   90.00
_cell.angle_beta   90.00
_cell.angle_gamma   90.00
#
_symmetry.space_group_name_H-M   'P 1'
#
loop_
_entity.id
_entity.type
_entity.pdbx_description
1 polymer ?
#
loop_
_entity_poly.entity_id
_entity_poly.type
_entity_poly.pdbx_seq_one_letter_code
_entity_poly.pdbx_strand_id
1 'polypeptide(L)'
;MSFPPGILARGPWQRGQVSVRWLEDSFEPDADQHAEADRAIAELEDRGSPSHDGLAARLYAFDADEDGLRLELQPMRWAVRLGDDAAASLSVLCVVRDWAGRWLAGRRAPWVATWAGRWALGAGGSVEVGEDPVEALARELEEEWAVEPERLAVEALVSLPTGMVMLVGQAWLPEGAEVERDAEHDAHAWWPPEPSAWPEEADPALHRMAGLLA
;
A
#
# COMPACT_ATOMS: atom_id res chain seq x y z
N MET A 1 -17.03 5.79 9.24
CA MET A 1 -16.76 4.59 10.08
C MET A 1 -15.27 4.38 10.04
N SER A 2 -14.59 4.34 11.17
CA SER A 2 -13.13 4.09 11.25
C SER A 2 -12.90 2.69 11.83
N PHE A 3 -11.84 2.04 11.38
CA PHE A 3 -11.41 0.75 11.91
C PHE A 3 -10.35 0.97 13.01
N PRO A 4 -10.32 0.14 14.07
CA PRO A 4 -9.29 0.26 15.08
C PRO A 4 -7.92 -0.04 14.48
N PRO A 5 -6.85 0.69 14.87
CA PRO A 5 -5.49 0.40 14.39
C PRO A 5 -5.05 -1.04 14.73
N GLY A 6 -4.44 -1.71 13.76
CA GLY A 6 -3.92 -3.07 13.89
C GLY A 6 -4.32 -3.97 12.74
N ILE A 7 -4.12 -5.27 12.92
CA ILE A 7 -4.49 -6.28 11.92
C ILE A 7 -6.01 -6.48 12.01
N LEU A 8 -6.70 -6.18 10.91
CA LEU A 8 -8.15 -6.36 10.79
C LEU A 8 -8.50 -7.79 10.38
N ALA A 9 -7.72 -8.36 9.45
CA ALA A 9 -7.85 -9.75 9.01
C ALA A 9 -6.49 -10.29 8.58
N ARG A 10 -6.31 -11.62 8.67
CA ARG A 10 -5.05 -12.30 8.35
C ARG A 10 -5.30 -13.45 7.40
N GLY A 11 -4.49 -13.47 6.29
CA GLY A 11 -4.41 -14.52 5.31
C GLY A 11 -3.47 -15.67 5.72
N PRO A 12 -2.81 -16.33 4.76
CA PRO A 12 -2.71 -15.89 3.36
C PRO A 12 -3.95 -16.23 2.52
N TRP A 13 -4.32 -15.32 1.62
CA TRP A 13 -5.33 -15.56 0.60
C TRP A 13 -4.72 -15.52 -0.80
N GLN A 14 -5.09 -16.47 -1.65
CA GLN A 14 -4.77 -16.44 -3.06
C GLN A 14 -5.69 -15.44 -3.79
N ARG A 15 -5.30 -14.98 -4.98
CA ARG A 15 -6.09 -14.03 -5.79
C ARG A 15 -7.57 -14.39 -5.88
N GLY A 16 -7.92 -15.65 -6.14
CA GLY A 16 -9.31 -16.11 -6.26
C GLY A 16 -10.10 -16.18 -4.94
N GLN A 17 -9.45 -15.95 -3.81
CA GLN A 17 -10.06 -15.91 -2.48
C GLN A 17 -10.32 -14.48 -2.00
N VAL A 18 -9.93 -13.46 -2.76
CA VAL A 18 -10.27 -12.06 -2.48
C VAL A 18 -11.35 -11.62 -3.45
N SER A 19 -12.42 -11.07 -2.92
CA SER A 19 -13.54 -10.56 -3.71
C SER A 19 -13.89 -9.13 -3.32
N VAL A 20 -14.34 -8.35 -4.31
CA VAL A 20 -14.60 -6.91 -4.16
C VAL A 20 -16.01 -6.58 -4.63
N ARG A 21 -16.70 -5.79 -3.85
CA ARG A 21 -17.96 -5.12 -4.24
C ARG A 21 -17.78 -3.61 -4.12
N TRP A 22 -17.97 -2.92 -5.23
CA TRP A 22 -18.00 -1.46 -5.25
C TRP A 22 -19.40 -0.94 -4.95
N LEU A 23 -19.48 0.06 -4.06
CA LEU A 23 -20.71 0.81 -3.80
C LEU A 23 -20.87 1.89 -4.86
N GLU A 24 -22.13 2.22 -5.20
CA GLU A 24 -22.45 3.24 -6.21
C GLU A 24 -22.27 4.66 -5.68
N ASP A 25 -22.48 4.87 -4.36
CA ASP A 25 -22.34 6.16 -3.70
C ASP A 25 -20.86 6.42 -3.32
N SER A 26 -20.45 7.67 -3.43
CA SER A 26 -19.15 8.13 -2.98
C SER A 26 -19.18 8.54 -1.51
N PHE A 27 -18.04 8.41 -0.84
CA PHE A 27 -17.85 9.00 0.48
C PHE A 27 -17.75 10.52 0.35
N GLU A 28 -18.58 11.23 1.11
CA GLU A 28 -18.55 12.69 1.21
C GLU A 28 -17.77 13.08 2.47
N PRO A 29 -16.56 13.66 2.32
CA PRO A 29 -15.79 14.19 3.43
C PRO A 29 -16.54 15.35 4.10
N ASP A 30 -16.35 15.53 5.39
CA ASP A 30 -16.85 16.73 6.05
C ASP A 30 -16.01 17.99 5.71
N ALA A 31 -16.41 19.16 6.22
CA ALA A 31 -15.76 20.42 5.88
C ALA A 31 -14.29 20.50 6.34
N ASP A 32 -13.96 19.86 7.46
CA ASP A 32 -12.60 19.86 8.01
C ASP A 32 -11.71 18.93 7.17
N GLN A 33 -12.18 17.75 6.82
CA GLN A 33 -11.51 16.80 5.93
C GLN A 33 -11.28 17.40 4.52
N HIS A 34 -12.25 18.15 3.98
CA HIS A 34 -12.06 18.88 2.72
C HIS A 34 -10.96 19.94 2.83
N ALA A 35 -10.96 20.75 3.89
CA ALA A 35 -9.96 21.79 4.08
C ALA A 35 -8.54 21.21 4.29
N GLU A 36 -8.41 20.07 4.97
CA GLU A 36 -7.15 19.36 5.12
C GLU A 36 -6.65 18.81 3.78
N ALA A 37 -7.54 18.18 3.00
CA ALA A 37 -7.24 17.67 1.68
C ALA A 37 -6.76 18.77 0.72
N ASP A 38 -7.44 19.94 0.69
CA ASP A 38 -7.06 21.08 -0.14
C ASP A 38 -5.67 21.60 0.24
N ARG A 39 -5.37 21.69 1.54
CA ARG A 39 -4.06 22.10 2.03
C ARG A 39 -2.96 21.11 1.65
N ALA A 40 -3.23 19.82 1.82
CA ALA A 40 -2.26 18.76 1.49
C ALA A 40 -1.91 18.72 -0.01
N ILE A 41 -2.91 18.93 -0.89
CA ILE A 41 -2.65 19.03 -2.35
C ILE A 41 -1.81 20.25 -2.67
N ALA A 42 -2.14 21.43 -2.12
CA ALA A 42 -1.34 22.64 -2.34
C ALA A 42 0.12 22.46 -1.89
N GLU A 43 0.37 21.79 -0.77
CA GLU A 43 1.72 21.48 -0.30
C GLU A 43 2.47 20.50 -1.22
N LEU A 44 1.77 19.56 -1.85
CA LEU A 44 2.36 18.65 -2.84
C LEU A 44 2.72 19.38 -4.13
N GLU A 45 1.84 20.24 -4.62
CA GLU A 45 2.09 21.10 -5.79
C GLU A 45 3.30 22.02 -5.57
N ASP A 46 3.40 22.66 -4.41
CA ASP A 46 4.53 23.52 -4.04
C ASP A 46 5.88 22.75 -4.01
N ARG A 47 5.84 21.45 -3.71
CA ARG A 47 7.02 20.57 -3.77
C ARG A 47 7.32 20.00 -5.15
N GLY A 48 6.49 20.31 -6.16
CA GLY A 48 6.61 19.78 -7.51
C GLY A 48 6.25 18.29 -7.63
N SER A 49 5.43 17.77 -6.71
CA SER A 49 4.91 16.41 -6.81
C SER A 49 3.95 16.29 -8.01
N PRO A 50 4.05 15.25 -8.83
CA PRO A 50 3.11 15.01 -9.92
C PRO A 50 1.76 14.44 -9.42
N SER A 51 1.57 14.29 -8.11
CA SER A 51 0.32 13.77 -7.54
C SER A 51 -0.87 14.65 -7.94
N HIS A 52 -1.96 14.00 -8.27
CA HIS A 52 -3.21 14.66 -8.64
C HIS A 52 -4.34 14.22 -7.71
N ASP A 53 -5.32 15.10 -7.52
CA ASP A 53 -6.44 14.87 -6.62
C ASP A 53 -7.63 14.25 -7.40
N GLY A 54 -7.58 12.94 -7.56
CA GLY A 54 -8.63 12.15 -8.18
C GLY A 54 -9.51 11.41 -7.16
N LEU A 55 -10.19 10.37 -7.63
CA LEU A 55 -10.91 9.43 -6.78
C LEU A 55 -10.07 8.18 -6.58
N ALA A 56 -10.10 7.64 -5.36
CA ALA A 56 -9.49 6.38 -4.97
C ALA A 56 -10.44 5.55 -4.11
N ALA A 57 -10.05 4.34 -3.81
CA ALA A 57 -10.82 3.44 -2.97
C ALA A 57 -10.76 3.84 -1.49
N ARG A 58 -11.89 3.64 -0.84
CA ARG A 58 -12.06 3.62 0.61
C ARG A 58 -12.66 2.29 1.02
N LEU A 59 -12.18 1.69 2.10
CA LEU A 59 -12.82 0.50 2.67
C LEU A 59 -14.10 0.92 3.43
N TYR A 60 -15.24 0.44 2.96
CA TYR A 60 -16.53 0.64 3.63
C TYR A 60 -16.77 -0.45 4.69
N ALA A 61 -16.61 -1.71 4.29
CA ALA A 61 -16.75 -2.89 5.14
C ALA A 61 -15.87 -4.04 4.64
N PHE A 62 -15.63 -5.01 5.49
CA PHE A 62 -14.99 -6.25 5.09
C PHE A 62 -15.56 -7.43 5.89
N ASP A 63 -15.41 -8.61 5.34
CA ASP A 63 -15.63 -9.89 6.01
C ASP A 63 -14.54 -10.87 5.61
N ALA A 64 -14.02 -11.64 6.56
CA ALA A 64 -12.91 -12.55 6.32
C ALA A 64 -13.13 -13.86 7.11
N ASP A 65 -12.92 -14.97 6.41
CA ASP A 65 -13.00 -16.32 6.98
C ASP A 65 -11.94 -17.25 6.33
N GLU A 66 -12.02 -18.55 6.58
CA GLU A 66 -11.12 -19.56 6.02
C GLU A 66 -11.21 -19.65 4.48
N ASP A 67 -12.35 -19.28 3.89
CA ASP A 67 -12.60 -19.36 2.46
C ASP A 67 -12.12 -18.11 1.70
N GLY A 68 -11.97 -16.96 2.39
CA GLY A 68 -11.49 -15.76 1.71
C GLY A 68 -11.72 -14.44 2.43
N LEU A 69 -11.37 -13.38 1.72
CA LEU A 69 -11.54 -11.98 2.11
C LEU A 69 -12.54 -11.29 1.16
N ARG A 70 -13.59 -10.71 1.73
CA ARG A 70 -14.61 -9.94 1.00
C ARG A 70 -14.50 -8.47 1.37
N LEU A 71 -14.34 -7.60 0.39
CA LEU A 71 -14.18 -6.16 0.59
C LEU A 71 -15.36 -5.42 -0.04
N GLU A 72 -15.94 -4.49 0.69
CA GLU A 72 -16.85 -3.49 0.15
C GLU A 72 -16.15 -2.15 0.07
N LEU A 73 -16.02 -1.63 -1.14
CA LEU A 73 -15.28 -0.41 -1.44
C LEU A 73 -16.20 0.71 -1.87
N GLN A 74 -15.81 1.93 -1.57
CA GLN A 74 -16.53 3.15 -1.90
C GLN A 74 -15.57 4.15 -2.54
N PRO A 75 -15.95 4.87 -3.61
CA PRO A 75 -15.15 5.97 -4.13
C PRO A 75 -14.97 7.08 -3.09
N MET A 76 -13.77 7.64 -2.99
CA MET A 76 -13.45 8.75 -2.10
C MET A 76 -12.40 9.65 -2.76
N ARG A 77 -12.47 10.95 -2.48
CA ARG A 77 -11.44 11.91 -2.88
C ARG A 77 -10.07 11.48 -2.36
N TRP A 78 -9.08 11.33 -3.27
CA TRP A 78 -7.76 10.77 -2.94
C TRP A 78 -7.04 11.58 -1.86
N ALA A 79 -7.10 12.92 -1.92
CA ALA A 79 -6.36 13.78 -0.99
C ALA A 79 -6.81 13.64 0.48
N VAL A 80 -8.00 13.12 0.77
CA VAL A 80 -8.47 12.87 2.15
C VAL A 80 -7.52 11.92 2.89
N ARG A 81 -6.84 11.00 2.20
CA ARG A 81 -5.86 10.09 2.79
C ARG A 81 -4.65 10.79 3.42
N LEU A 82 -4.40 12.04 3.06
CA LEU A 82 -3.25 12.83 3.50
C LEU A 82 -3.53 13.60 4.81
N GLY A 83 -4.79 13.67 5.23
CA GLY A 83 -5.20 14.29 6.48
C GLY A 83 -4.90 13.45 7.73
N ASP A 84 -5.20 14.00 8.89
CA ASP A 84 -5.03 13.32 10.18
C ASP A 84 -5.96 12.10 10.33
N ASP A 85 -7.16 12.15 9.73
CA ASP A 85 -8.07 11.02 9.56
C ASP A 85 -8.20 10.68 8.06
N ALA A 86 -7.53 9.62 7.64
CA ALA A 86 -7.55 9.13 6.28
C ALA A 86 -8.87 8.43 5.88
N ALA A 87 -9.91 8.47 6.71
CA ALA A 87 -11.28 8.00 6.45
C ALA A 87 -11.38 6.58 5.86
N ALA A 88 -10.50 5.67 6.31
CA ALA A 88 -10.36 4.30 5.80
C ALA A 88 -9.98 4.22 4.31
N SER A 89 -9.25 5.23 3.77
CA SER A 89 -8.67 5.14 2.43
C SER A 89 -7.91 3.82 2.26
N LEU A 90 -8.15 3.12 1.16
CA LEU A 90 -7.53 1.84 0.89
C LEU A 90 -6.29 2.01 0.01
N SER A 91 -5.18 1.53 0.52
CA SER A 91 -3.93 1.39 -0.23
C SER A 91 -3.51 -0.08 -0.29
N VAL A 92 -2.65 -0.40 -1.23
CA VAL A 92 -1.97 -1.69 -1.29
C VAL A 92 -0.51 -1.53 -0.93
N LEU A 93 0.08 -2.56 -0.34
CA LEU A 93 1.52 -2.70 -0.14
C LEU A 93 1.93 -4.11 -0.56
N CYS A 94 2.68 -4.22 -1.64
CA CYS A 94 3.24 -5.48 -2.13
C CYS A 94 4.69 -5.61 -1.67
N VAL A 95 4.93 -6.38 -0.63
CA VAL A 95 6.28 -6.67 -0.14
C VAL A 95 6.93 -7.72 -1.03
N VAL A 96 8.13 -7.44 -1.52
CA VAL A 96 8.80 -8.26 -2.54
C VAL A 96 9.95 -9.06 -1.96
N ARG A 97 9.97 -10.35 -2.29
CA ARG A 97 11.07 -11.26 -2.00
C ARG A 97 11.68 -11.80 -3.29
N ASP A 98 12.98 -11.92 -3.35
CA ASP A 98 13.62 -12.67 -4.42
C ASP A 98 13.67 -14.18 -4.12
N TRP A 99 14.19 -14.96 -5.07
CA TRP A 99 14.37 -16.40 -4.94
C TRP A 99 15.27 -16.83 -3.76
N ALA A 100 16.18 -15.95 -3.31
CA ALA A 100 17.05 -16.17 -2.15
C ALA A 100 16.40 -15.72 -0.83
N GLY A 101 15.15 -15.23 -0.88
CA GLY A 101 14.41 -14.74 0.27
C GLY A 101 14.80 -13.34 0.74
N ARG A 102 15.62 -12.59 -0.03
CA ARG A 102 15.99 -11.20 0.29
C ARG A 102 14.79 -10.28 0.04
N TRP A 103 14.73 -9.19 0.78
CA TRP A 103 13.66 -8.20 0.73
C TRP A 103 14.05 -7.04 -0.17
N LEU A 104 13.18 -6.68 -1.12
CA LEU A 104 13.35 -5.47 -1.91
C LEU A 104 13.00 -4.26 -1.05
N ALA A 105 13.96 -3.36 -0.88
CA ALA A 105 13.78 -2.08 -0.21
C ALA A 105 14.07 -0.94 -1.18
N GLY A 106 13.17 0.04 -1.26
CA GLY A 106 13.32 1.27 -2.02
C GLY A 106 13.43 2.47 -1.11
N ARG A 107 14.34 3.42 -1.41
CA ARG A 107 14.34 4.70 -0.72
C ARG A 107 13.47 5.68 -1.51
N ARG A 108 12.42 6.15 -0.85
CA ARG A 108 11.41 7.03 -1.44
C ARG A 108 12.03 8.38 -1.81
N ALA A 109 11.72 8.88 -3.00
CA ALA A 109 12.20 10.19 -3.46
C ALA A 109 11.69 11.33 -2.57
N PRO A 110 12.40 12.48 -2.48
CA PRO A 110 12.02 13.57 -1.57
C PRO A 110 10.69 14.25 -1.88
N TRP A 111 10.18 14.12 -3.10
CA TRP A 111 8.95 14.77 -3.57
C TRP A 111 7.68 13.94 -3.40
N VAL A 112 7.78 12.66 -3.08
CA VAL A 112 6.59 11.80 -2.90
C VAL A 112 5.74 12.24 -1.72
N ALA A 113 4.45 11.92 -1.76
CA ALA A 113 3.47 12.36 -0.76
C ALA A 113 3.77 11.77 0.63
N THR A 114 4.18 10.52 0.71
CA THR A 114 4.37 9.80 1.98
C THR A 114 5.74 9.16 2.06
N TRP A 115 6.32 9.10 3.26
CA TRP A 115 7.62 8.48 3.53
C TRP A 115 8.80 9.08 2.74
N ALA A 116 8.71 10.33 2.31
CA ALA A 116 9.76 11.02 1.54
C ALA A 116 11.14 10.87 2.19
N GLY A 117 12.14 10.45 1.43
CA GLY A 117 13.53 10.22 1.86
C GLY A 117 13.74 9.00 2.76
N ARG A 118 12.71 8.20 3.04
CA ARG A 118 12.80 7.01 3.92
C ARG A 118 12.83 5.72 3.09
N TRP A 119 13.40 4.68 3.68
CA TRP A 119 13.31 3.34 3.11
C TRP A 119 11.92 2.74 3.34
N ALA A 120 11.38 2.08 2.32
CA ALA A 120 10.13 1.31 2.33
C ALA A 120 10.37 -0.07 1.72
N LEU A 121 9.49 -1.04 2.01
CA LEU A 121 9.56 -2.38 1.42
C LEU A 121 8.63 -2.47 0.21
N GLY A 122 9.14 -3.05 -0.89
CA GLY A 122 8.37 -3.38 -2.08
C GLY A 122 7.75 -2.17 -2.79
N ALA A 123 6.52 -2.33 -3.25
CA ALA A 123 5.73 -1.36 -3.99
C ALA A 123 4.41 -1.06 -3.30
N GLY A 124 3.83 0.12 -3.51
CA GLY A 124 2.52 0.38 -2.95
C GLY A 124 1.93 1.73 -3.29
N GLY A 125 0.62 1.73 -3.47
CA GLY A 125 -0.13 2.92 -3.82
C GLY A 125 -1.61 2.83 -3.49
N SER A 126 -2.40 3.69 -4.09
CA SER A 126 -3.84 3.72 -3.91
C SER A 126 -4.52 2.70 -4.82
N VAL A 127 -5.60 2.12 -4.35
CA VAL A 127 -6.50 1.36 -5.22
C VAL A 127 -7.35 2.34 -6.00
N GLU A 128 -7.39 2.21 -7.32
CA GLU A 128 -8.20 3.04 -8.20
C GLU A 128 -9.68 2.67 -8.12
N VAL A 129 -10.57 3.60 -8.49
CA VAL A 129 -12.02 3.32 -8.51
C VAL A 129 -12.36 2.27 -9.57
N GLY A 130 -13.00 1.20 -9.15
CA GLY A 130 -13.38 0.07 -10.00
C GLY A 130 -12.28 -1.01 -10.11
N GLU A 131 -11.09 -0.75 -9.58
CA GLU A 131 -9.97 -1.71 -9.59
C GLU A 131 -10.17 -2.82 -8.53
N ASP A 132 -9.66 -4.01 -8.83
CA ASP A 132 -9.49 -5.08 -7.85
C ASP A 132 -8.19 -4.82 -7.06
N PRO A 133 -8.21 -4.76 -5.71
CA PRO A 133 -7.02 -4.50 -4.91
C PRO A 133 -5.88 -5.53 -5.10
N VAL A 134 -6.17 -6.75 -5.53
CA VAL A 134 -5.13 -7.73 -5.87
C VAL A 134 -4.47 -7.39 -7.20
N GLU A 135 -5.22 -6.84 -8.16
CA GLU A 135 -4.67 -6.28 -9.40
C GLU A 135 -3.81 -5.06 -9.11
N ALA A 136 -4.27 -4.19 -8.18
CA ALA A 136 -3.50 -3.03 -7.74
C ALA A 136 -2.12 -3.42 -7.19
N LEU A 137 -1.99 -4.52 -6.41
CA LEU A 137 -0.70 -5.03 -5.95
C LEU A 137 0.25 -5.36 -7.11
N ALA A 138 -0.26 -5.96 -8.19
CA ALA A 138 0.54 -6.32 -9.36
C ALA A 138 0.88 -5.09 -10.21
N ARG A 139 -0.07 -4.16 -10.38
CA ARG A 139 0.15 -2.89 -11.10
C ARG A 139 1.22 -2.04 -10.45
N GLU A 140 1.16 -1.82 -9.13
CA GLU A 140 2.18 -1.06 -8.40
C GLU A 140 3.58 -1.69 -8.53
N LEU A 141 3.66 -3.04 -8.55
CA LEU A 141 4.91 -3.75 -8.78
C LEU A 141 5.50 -3.48 -10.17
N GLU A 142 4.65 -3.52 -11.20
CA GLU A 142 5.05 -3.22 -12.58
C GLU A 142 5.46 -1.74 -12.73
N GLU A 143 4.68 -0.81 -12.14
CA GLU A 143 4.92 0.63 -12.25
C GLU A 143 6.19 1.06 -11.52
N GLU A 144 6.41 0.59 -10.27
CA GLU A 144 7.53 1.04 -9.44
C GLU A 144 8.83 0.26 -9.69
N TRP A 145 8.74 -1.01 -10.17
CA TRP A 145 9.90 -1.91 -10.26
C TRP A 145 10.07 -2.64 -11.59
N ALA A 146 9.14 -2.47 -12.54
CA ALA A 146 9.10 -3.13 -13.84
C ALA A 146 9.25 -4.67 -13.75
N VAL A 147 8.57 -5.31 -12.79
CA VAL A 147 8.64 -6.76 -12.57
C VAL A 147 7.28 -7.40 -12.41
N GLU A 148 7.18 -8.65 -12.89
CA GLU A 148 6.06 -9.55 -12.65
C GLU A 148 6.45 -10.64 -11.63
N PRO A 149 5.66 -10.88 -10.58
CA PRO A 149 5.95 -11.92 -9.61
C PRO A 149 5.60 -13.32 -10.14
N GLU A 150 6.39 -14.33 -9.79
CA GLU A 150 6.04 -15.73 -10.00
C GLU A 150 4.89 -16.17 -9.08
N ARG A 151 4.84 -15.61 -7.88
CA ARG A 151 3.80 -15.85 -6.89
C ARG A 151 3.44 -14.56 -6.15
N LEU A 152 2.14 -14.36 -5.94
CA LEU A 152 1.59 -13.28 -5.13
C LEU A 152 0.50 -13.83 -4.21
N ALA A 153 0.55 -13.48 -2.92
CA ALA A 153 -0.48 -13.79 -1.95
C ALA A 153 -0.85 -12.53 -1.16
N VAL A 154 -2.11 -12.44 -0.75
CA VAL A 154 -2.57 -11.40 0.17
C VAL A 154 -2.42 -11.93 1.59
N GLU A 155 -1.64 -11.24 2.41
CA GLU A 155 -1.23 -11.72 3.73
C GLU A 155 -2.08 -11.12 4.86
N ALA A 156 -2.51 -9.87 4.71
CA ALA A 156 -3.29 -9.21 5.74
C ALA A 156 -4.06 -7.98 5.23
N LEU A 157 -5.10 -7.62 5.96
CA LEU A 157 -5.75 -6.31 5.93
C LEU A 157 -5.38 -5.60 7.24
N VAL A 158 -4.79 -4.40 7.16
CA VAL A 158 -4.22 -3.67 8.30
C VAL A 158 -4.78 -2.26 8.34
N SER A 159 -5.22 -1.79 9.50
CA SER A 159 -5.56 -0.38 9.74
C SER A 159 -4.40 0.33 10.44
N LEU A 160 -3.99 1.48 9.90
CA LEU A 160 -2.95 2.33 10.45
C LEU A 160 -3.52 3.32 11.49
N PRO A 161 -2.68 3.90 12.36
CA PRO A 161 -3.13 4.91 13.33
C PRO A 161 -3.77 6.16 12.70
N THR A 162 -3.44 6.48 11.45
CA THR A 162 -4.05 7.55 10.66
C THR A 162 -5.45 7.22 10.14
N GLY A 163 -5.97 6.03 10.39
CA GLY A 163 -7.22 5.56 9.80
C GLY A 163 -7.11 5.02 8.36
N MET A 164 -5.93 5.10 7.73
CA MET A 164 -5.69 4.44 6.44
C MET A 164 -5.74 2.91 6.60
N VAL A 165 -6.28 2.23 5.62
CA VAL A 165 -6.27 0.76 5.53
C VAL A 165 -5.32 0.31 4.44
N MET A 166 -4.55 -0.73 4.71
CA MET A 166 -3.62 -1.33 3.75
C MET A 166 -3.97 -2.80 3.52
N LEU A 167 -4.13 -3.18 2.27
CA LEU A 167 -4.09 -4.57 1.85
C LEU A 167 -2.61 -4.94 1.63
N VAL A 168 -2.09 -5.80 2.47
CA VAL A 168 -0.68 -6.21 2.43
C VAL A 168 -0.58 -7.51 1.64
N GLY A 169 0.15 -7.46 0.54
CA GLY A 169 0.54 -8.63 -0.25
C GLY A 169 2.01 -8.96 -0.10
N GLN A 170 2.35 -10.20 -0.41
CA GLN A 170 3.72 -10.66 -0.55
C GLN A 170 3.91 -11.27 -1.92
N ALA A 171 4.94 -10.81 -2.63
CA ALA A 171 5.32 -11.28 -3.95
C ALA A 171 6.70 -11.93 -3.92
N TRP A 172 6.87 -13.00 -4.71
CA TRP A 172 8.15 -13.69 -4.90
C TRP A 172 8.53 -13.60 -6.37
N LEU A 173 9.74 -13.08 -6.62
CA LEU A 173 10.29 -12.97 -7.96
C LEU A 173 11.00 -14.27 -8.37
N PRO A 174 10.97 -14.63 -9.66
CA PRO A 174 11.72 -15.77 -10.17
C PRO A 174 13.24 -15.54 -10.05
N GLU A 175 14.01 -16.64 -10.13
CA GLU A 175 15.47 -16.55 -10.15
C GLU A 175 15.95 -15.74 -11.36
N GLY A 176 16.85 -14.78 -11.10
CA GLY A 176 17.42 -13.90 -12.12
C GLY A 176 16.54 -12.72 -12.53
N ALA A 177 15.42 -12.48 -11.85
CA ALA A 177 14.64 -11.26 -12.09
C ALA A 177 15.47 -10.02 -11.75
N GLU A 178 15.49 -9.07 -12.66
CA GLU A 178 16.10 -7.75 -12.47
C GLU A 178 14.99 -6.73 -12.20
N VAL A 179 15.22 -5.81 -11.25
CA VAL A 179 14.29 -4.73 -10.92
C VAL A 179 14.79 -3.42 -11.51
N GLU A 180 13.89 -2.65 -12.10
CA GLU A 180 14.16 -1.31 -12.57
C GLU A 180 13.25 -0.33 -11.81
N ARG A 181 13.85 0.49 -10.94
CA ARG A 181 13.09 1.45 -10.13
C ARG A 181 12.56 2.60 -10.99
N ASP A 182 11.39 3.07 -10.64
CA ASP A 182 10.80 4.29 -11.20
C ASP A 182 11.39 5.58 -10.58
N ALA A 183 10.76 6.73 -10.85
CA ALA A 183 11.16 8.03 -10.32
C ALA A 183 10.75 8.25 -8.85
N GLU A 184 9.81 7.47 -8.32
CA GLU A 184 9.38 7.54 -6.91
C GLU A 184 10.43 7.03 -5.93
N HIS A 185 11.45 6.32 -6.43
CA HIS A 185 12.57 5.80 -5.65
C HIS A 185 13.90 6.39 -6.14
N ASP A 186 14.71 6.96 -5.26
CA ASP A 186 16.04 7.47 -5.58
C ASP A 186 17.17 6.45 -5.35
N ALA A 187 16.89 5.36 -4.62
CA ALA A 187 17.78 4.22 -4.42
C ALA A 187 16.99 2.93 -4.16
N HIS A 188 17.62 1.77 -4.38
CA HIS A 188 17.10 0.48 -3.93
C HIS A 188 18.21 -0.45 -3.43
N ALA A 189 17.82 -1.44 -2.65
CA ALA A 189 18.71 -2.47 -2.13
C ALA A 189 17.94 -3.77 -1.87
N TRP A 190 18.66 -4.89 -1.97
CA TRP A 190 18.20 -6.18 -1.50
C TRP A 190 18.66 -6.41 -0.07
N TRP A 191 17.76 -6.34 0.89
CA TRP A 191 18.08 -6.59 2.29
C TRP A 191 18.09 -8.07 2.62
N PRO A 192 18.90 -8.50 3.64
CA PRO A 192 18.98 -9.90 4.03
C PRO A 192 17.62 -10.55 4.33
N PRO A 193 17.50 -11.88 4.15
CA PRO A 193 16.28 -12.61 4.52
C PRO A 193 15.88 -12.42 5.98
N GLU A 194 16.88 -12.38 6.88
CA GLU A 194 16.68 -12.19 8.31
C GLU A 194 16.55 -10.70 8.67
N PRO A 195 15.38 -10.22 9.14
CA PRO A 195 15.20 -8.82 9.49
C PRO A 195 16.19 -8.28 10.54
N SER A 196 16.70 -9.13 11.42
CA SER A 196 17.73 -8.75 12.41
C SER A 196 19.08 -8.37 11.80
N ALA A 197 19.30 -8.71 10.53
CA ALA A 197 20.51 -8.36 9.77
C ALA A 197 20.31 -7.15 8.84
N TRP A 198 19.15 -6.50 8.90
CA TRP A 198 18.86 -5.31 8.09
C TRP A 198 19.72 -4.12 8.52
N PRO A 199 19.95 -3.15 7.62
CA PRO A 199 20.75 -1.97 7.94
C PRO A 199 20.07 -1.11 9.04
N GLU A 200 20.88 -0.28 9.73
CA GLU A 200 20.41 0.58 10.83
C GLU A 200 19.34 1.59 10.37
N GLU A 201 19.35 1.94 9.09
CA GLU A 201 18.36 2.82 8.46
C GLU A 201 16.96 2.19 8.31
N ALA A 202 16.83 0.88 8.54
CA ALA A 202 15.54 0.20 8.50
C ALA A 202 14.64 0.70 9.64
N ASP A 203 13.57 1.39 9.27
CA ASP A 203 12.61 1.90 10.25
C ASP A 203 11.97 0.75 11.08
N PRO A 204 11.73 0.94 12.37
CA PRO A 204 11.03 -0.07 13.19
C PRO A 204 9.67 -0.53 12.64
N ALA A 205 8.99 0.30 11.83
CA ALA A 205 7.75 -0.10 11.16
C ALA A 205 7.99 -1.20 10.12
N LEU A 206 9.14 -1.20 9.43
CA LEU A 206 9.48 -2.25 8.45
C LEU A 206 9.77 -3.58 9.14
N HIS A 207 10.40 -3.58 10.30
CA HIS A 207 10.58 -4.79 11.11
C HIS A 207 9.24 -5.35 11.60
N ARG A 208 8.28 -4.50 11.98
CA ARG A 208 6.92 -4.94 12.32
C ARG A 208 6.20 -5.54 11.11
N MET A 209 6.37 -4.92 9.93
CA MET A 209 5.80 -5.46 8.67
C MET A 209 6.40 -6.83 8.36
N ALA A 210 7.73 -6.99 8.44
CA ALA A 210 8.37 -8.29 8.25
C ALA A 210 7.84 -9.34 9.23
N GLY A 211 7.64 -8.99 10.50
CA GLY A 211 7.04 -9.88 11.50
C GLY A 211 5.58 -10.25 11.23
N LEU A 212 4.86 -9.45 10.44
CA LEU A 212 3.51 -9.79 9.97
C LEU A 212 3.56 -10.90 8.91
N LEU A 213 4.63 -10.92 8.10
CA LEU A 213 4.80 -11.79 6.92
C LEU A 213 5.68 -13.03 7.19
N ALA A 214 6.08 -13.26 8.45
CA ALA A 214 6.93 -14.37 8.88
C ALA A 214 6.13 -15.63 9.20
#